data_dc2b9ac6cfc5886bc0a678d691289199
#
_entry.id   dc2b9ac6cfc5886bc0a678d691289199
#
_cell.length_a   1.000
_cell.length_b   1.000
_cell.length_c   1.000
_cell.angle_alpha   90.00
_cell.angle_beta   90.00
_cell.angle_gamma   90.00
#
_symmetry.space_group_name_H-M   'P 1'
#
loop_
_entity.id
_entity.type
_entity.pdbx_description
1 polymer ?
#
loop_
_entity_poly.entity_id
_entity_poly.type
_entity_poly.pdbx_seq_one_letter_code
_entity_poly.pdbx_strand_id
1 'polypeptide(L)'
;MRVLLVALALLALAASATSGVDPFERNKILGRGINIGNALEAPNEGDWGVVIKDEYFDIIKEAGFSHVRIPIRWSTHAQAFPPYKIEDSFFKRVDEVINGALKRGLAVVINIHHYEELMNDPEEHKERFLALWKQIADRYKDYPETLFFEILNEPHGNLTPEKWNELLEEALKVIRSIDKKHTVIIGTAEWGGISALEKLRVPKWEKNAIVTIHYYNPFEFTHQGAEWVPGSEKWLGRKWGSPDDQKHVIEEFNFIEEWSKKNKRPIYIGEFGAYRKADLESRIKWTSFVVREAEKRGWSWAYWEFCSGFGVYDPLRKQWNKDLLEALIGGDSIESEKDEL
;
A
#
# COMPACT_ATOMS: atom_id res chain seq x y z
N MET A 1 -18.66 75.04 -7.30
CA MET A 1 -17.74 73.94 -7.63
C MET A 1 -18.06 72.74 -6.73
N ARG A 2 -18.76 71.77 -7.22
CA ARG A 2 -19.06 70.55 -6.49
C ARG A 2 -18.15 69.42 -7.06
N VAL A 3 -17.31 68.91 -6.23
CA VAL A 3 -16.42 67.75 -6.56
C VAL A 3 -17.20 66.48 -6.28
N LEU A 4 -17.45 65.71 -7.32
CA LEU A 4 -18.08 64.40 -7.25
C LEU A 4 -16.99 63.36 -6.94
N LEU A 5 -17.04 62.76 -5.78
CA LEU A 5 -16.21 61.57 -5.42
C LEU A 5 -16.93 60.31 -5.97
N VAL A 6 -16.33 59.69 -6.95
CA VAL A 6 -16.74 58.37 -7.41
C VAL A 6 -15.98 57.30 -6.62
N ALA A 7 -16.69 56.60 -5.74
CA ALA A 7 -16.14 55.45 -5.05
C ALA A 7 -16.26 54.21 -5.95
N LEU A 8 -15.13 53.69 -6.47
CA LEU A 8 -15.06 52.40 -7.11
C LEU A 8 -15.06 51.33 -6.01
N ALA A 9 -16.16 50.63 -5.87
CA ALA A 9 -16.20 49.39 -5.08
C ALA A 9 -15.65 48.23 -5.93
N LEU A 10 -14.42 47.80 -5.64
CA LEU A 10 -13.86 46.57 -6.13
C LEU A 10 -14.49 45.40 -5.35
N LEU A 11 -15.51 44.75 -5.96
CA LEU A 11 -15.94 43.44 -5.51
C LEU A 11 -14.88 42.39 -5.93
N ALA A 12 -14.02 42.04 -4.99
CA ALA A 12 -13.22 40.84 -5.10
C ALA A 12 -14.15 39.63 -4.92
N LEU A 13 -14.57 39.01 -6.02
CA LEU A 13 -15.13 37.65 -6.00
C LEU A 13 -13.97 36.72 -5.56
N ALA A 14 -13.93 36.41 -4.28
CA ALA A 14 -13.21 35.24 -3.80
C ALA A 14 -13.97 34.02 -4.33
N ALA A 15 -13.57 33.53 -5.49
CA ALA A 15 -13.90 32.19 -5.90
C ALA A 15 -13.23 31.25 -4.87
N SER A 16 -14.00 30.81 -3.87
CA SER A 16 -13.61 29.65 -3.06
C SER A 16 -13.62 28.46 -4.00
N ALA A 17 -12.48 28.24 -4.63
CA ALA A 17 -12.19 26.95 -5.22
C ALA A 17 -12.26 25.95 -4.06
N THR A 18 -13.30 25.15 -4.00
CA THR A 18 -13.26 23.87 -3.32
C THR A 18 -12.21 23.06 -4.07
N SER A 19 -10.95 23.18 -3.67
CA SER A 19 -9.89 22.33 -4.19
C SER A 19 -10.25 20.92 -3.74
N GLY A 20 -10.86 20.17 -4.64
CA GLY A 20 -11.05 18.75 -4.45
C GLY A 20 -9.69 18.15 -4.11
N VAL A 21 -9.67 17.19 -3.19
CA VAL A 21 -8.43 16.49 -2.83
C VAL A 21 -7.84 15.87 -4.09
N ASP A 22 -6.59 16.25 -4.42
CA ASP A 22 -5.88 15.67 -5.56
C ASP A 22 -5.22 14.34 -5.12
N PRO A 23 -5.67 13.19 -5.63
CA PRO A 23 -5.11 11.90 -5.24
C PRO A 23 -3.64 11.74 -5.67
N PHE A 24 -3.15 12.46 -6.67
CA PHE A 24 -1.74 12.45 -7.06
C PHE A 24 -0.87 13.14 -5.99
N GLU A 25 -1.32 14.27 -5.45
CA GLU A 25 -0.63 14.90 -4.32
C GLU A 25 -0.69 14.04 -3.06
N ARG A 26 -1.80 13.34 -2.84
CA ARG A 26 -1.91 12.37 -1.74
C ARG A 26 -0.94 11.20 -1.92
N ASN A 27 -0.77 10.71 -3.13
CA ASN A 27 0.18 9.64 -3.43
C ASN A 27 1.63 10.04 -3.16
N LYS A 28 2.00 11.30 -3.39
CA LYS A 28 3.34 11.81 -3.06
C LYS A 28 3.65 11.77 -1.57
N ILE A 29 2.63 11.89 -0.70
CA ILE A 29 2.80 11.78 0.75
C ILE A 29 3.26 10.37 1.15
N LEU A 30 2.78 9.34 0.45
CA LEU A 30 3.25 7.97 0.67
C LEU A 30 4.74 7.85 0.32
N GLY A 31 5.16 8.32 -0.86
CA GLY A 31 6.56 8.25 -1.27
C GLY A 31 7.16 6.85 -1.13
N ARG A 32 8.24 6.73 -0.37
CA ARG A 32 8.97 5.49 -0.10
C ARG A 32 8.48 4.84 1.18
N GLY A 33 8.01 3.60 1.14
CA GLY A 33 7.45 2.93 2.30
C GLY A 33 7.95 1.52 2.54
N ILE A 34 7.52 0.98 3.67
CA ILE A 34 7.82 -0.38 4.06
C ILE A 34 6.61 -1.03 4.73
N ASN A 35 6.37 -2.29 4.43
CA ASN A 35 5.36 -3.08 5.11
C ASN A 35 5.89 -3.58 6.45
N ILE A 36 5.10 -3.51 7.51
CA ILE A 36 5.37 -4.21 8.76
C ILE A 36 4.52 -5.50 8.73
N GLY A 37 4.96 -6.43 7.91
CA GLY A 37 4.29 -7.70 7.69
C GLY A 37 4.64 -8.77 8.74
N ASN A 38 3.90 -9.88 8.69
CA ASN A 38 3.98 -11.00 9.63
C ASN A 38 3.64 -10.63 11.08
N ALA A 39 2.87 -9.57 11.28
CA ALA A 39 2.51 -9.03 12.60
C ALA A 39 0.98 -9.07 12.85
N LEU A 40 0.28 -7.97 12.50
CA LEU A 40 -1.17 -7.85 12.78
C LEU A 40 -2.05 -8.57 11.75
N GLU A 41 -1.51 -9.03 10.65
CA GLU A 41 -2.24 -9.89 9.69
C GLU A 41 -2.13 -11.38 10.03
N ALA A 42 -1.28 -11.76 10.98
CA ALA A 42 -1.31 -13.08 11.59
C ALA A 42 -2.61 -13.31 12.36
N PRO A 43 -3.00 -14.55 12.68
CA PRO A 43 -4.19 -14.82 13.51
C PRO A 43 -4.15 -14.09 14.85
N ASN A 44 -2.98 -14.06 15.51
CA ASN A 44 -2.65 -13.19 16.64
C ASN A 44 -1.28 -12.58 16.40
N GLU A 45 -1.06 -11.36 16.87
CA GLU A 45 0.25 -10.71 16.77
C GLU A 45 1.34 -11.59 17.41
N GLY A 46 2.39 -11.87 16.67
CA GLY A 46 3.48 -12.74 17.12
C GLY A 46 3.40 -14.20 16.65
N ASP A 47 2.25 -14.68 16.20
CA ASP A 47 2.09 -16.07 15.71
C ASP A 47 3.03 -16.36 14.51
N TRP A 48 3.35 -15.34 13.71
CA TRP A 48 4.28 -15.44 12.58
C TRP A 48 5.64 -14.81 12.87
N GLY A 49 5.97 -14.64 14.16
CA GLY A 49 7.29 -14.28 14.64
C GLY A 49 7.56 -12.77 14.76
N VAL A 50 6.63 -11.91 14.35
CA VAL A 50 6.80 -10.46 14.45
C VAL A 50 5.80 -9.88 15.44
N VAL A 51 6.32 -9.13 16.44
CA VAL A 51 5.54 -8.24 17.30
C VAL A 51 6.02 -6.82 17.04
N ILE A 52 5.10 -5.91 16.72
CA ILE A 52 5.43 -4.52 16.39
C ILE A 52 5.89 -3.79 17.65
N LYS A 53 7.13 -3.29 17.64
CA LYS A 53 7.71 -2.49 18.72
C LYS A 53 7.68 -1.02 18.35
N ASP A 54 7.44 -0.15 19.33
CA ASP A 54 7.40 1.29 19.13
C ASP A 54 8.72 1.84 18.55
N GLU A 55 9.87 1.25 18.95
CA GLU A 55 11.20 1.59 18.43
C GLU A 55 11.35 1.35 16.91
N TYR A 56 10.53 0.47 16.30
CA TYR A 56 10.61 0.19 14.87
C TYR A 56 10.29 1.41 14.00
N PHE A 57 9.40 2.27 14.48
CA PHE A 57 9.03 3.48 13.75
C PHE A 57 10.16 4.52 13.73
N ASP A 58 10.99 4.60 14.78
CA ASP A 58 12.20 5.43 14.79
C ASP A 58 13.20 4.89 13.77
N ILE A 59 13.49 3.59 13.82
CA ILE A 59 14.41 2.89 12.91
C ILE A 59 14.00 3.08 11.45
N ILE A 60 12.72 2.92 11.15
CA ILE A 60 12.16 3.07 9.79
C ILE A 60 12.26 4.54 9.34
N LYS A 61 11.92 5.48 10.21
CA LYS A 61 11.99 6.93 9.89
C LYS A 61 13.41 7.39 9.64
N GLU A 62 14.35 7.00 10.49
CA GLU A 62 15.78 7.33 10.39
C GLU A 62 16.42 6.74 9.13
N ALA A 63 15.92 5.60 8.64
CA ALA A 63 16.35 5.00 7.39
C ALA A 63 15.86 5.76 6.13
N GLY A 64 14.95 6.74 6.27
CA GLY A 64 14.49 7.57 5.17
C GLY A 64 13.13 7.18 4.56
N PHE A 65 12.40 6.25 5.17
CA PHE A 65 11.05 5.93 4.73
C PHE A 65 10.05 7.02 5.12
N SER A 66 9.05 7.24 4.29
CA SER A 66 7.98 8.25 4.48
C SER A 66 6.69 7.66 5.04
N HIS A 67 6.46 6.36 4.84
CA HIS A 67 5.27 5.70 5.36
C HIS A 67 5.51 4.24 5.73
N VAL A 68 4.59 3.72 6.52
CA VAL A 68 4.47 2.29 6.80
C VAL A 68 3.11 1.78 6.31
N ARG A 69 3.09 0.61 5.68
CA ARG A 69 1.87 -0.15 5.44
C ARG A 69 1.77 -1.22 6.52
N ILE A 70 0.64 -1.25 7.20
CA ILE A 70 0.38 -2.15 8.32
C ILE A 70 -0.76 -3.08 7.91
N PRO A 71 -0.43 -4.30 7.48
CA PRO A 71 -1.41 -5.35 7.22
C PRO A 71 -2.16 -5.72 8.50
N ILE A 72 -3.51 -5.81 8.45
CA ILE A 72 -4.34 -6.07 9.64
C ILE A 72 -5.44 -7.09 9.35
N ARG A 73 -5.46 -8.18 10.11
CA ARG A 73 -6.47 -9.23 10.01
C ARG A 73 -7.64 -9.01 10.97
N TRP A 74 -8.50 -8.04 10.65
CA TRP A 74 -9.66 -7.71 11.46
C TRP A 74 -10.66 -8.86 11.63
N SER A 75 -10.73 -9.76 10.64
CA SER A 75 -11.70 -10.86 10.64
C SER A 75 -11.53 -11.85 11.79
N THR A 76 -10.30 -12.05 12.27
CA THR A 76 -10.03 -12.93 13.44
C THR A 76 -10.33 -12.26 14.78
N HIS A 77 -10.46 -10.94 14.80
CA HIS A 77 -10.70 -10.12 15.99
C HIS A 77 -12.08 -9.44 15.98
N ALA A 78 -13.04 -10.02 15.27
CA ALA A 78 -14.41 -9.54 15.21
C ALA A 78 -15.39 -10.70 15.33
N GLN A 79 -16.55 -10.42 15.91
CA GLN A 79 -17.63 -11.39 16.04
C GLN A 79 -18.01 -12.02 14.69
N ALA A 80 -18.34 -13.30 14.70
CA ALA A 80 -18.77 -14.01 13.49
C ALA A 80 -20.22 -13.66 13.07
N PHE A 81 -21.04 -13.13 14.00
CA PHE A 81 -22.45 -12.81 13.79
C PHE A 81 -22.71 -11.33 14.07
N PRO A 82 -23.81 -10.76 13.52
CA PRO A 82 -24.20 -9.38 13.78
C PRO A 82 -24.20 -9.03 15.27
N PRO A 83 -23.72 -7.87 15.67
CA PRO A 83 -23.34 -6.72 14.84
C PRO A 83 -21.89 -6.80 14.30
N TYR A 84 -21.21 -7.95 14.30
CA TYR A 84 -19.84 -8.15 13.84
C TYR A 84 -18.83 -7.24 14.55
N LYS A 85 -19.03 -7.04 15.86
CA LYS A 85 -18.24 -6.11 16.66
C LYS A 85 -16.75 -6.51 16.64
N ILE A 86 -15.88 -5.57 16.29
CA ILE A 86 -14.43 -5.68 16.45
C ILE A 86 -14.11 -5.56 17.95
N GLU A 87 -13.20 -6.38 18.44
CA GLU A 87 -12.75 -6.38 19.83
C GLU A 87 -12.11 -5.05 20.22
N ASP A 88 -12.56 -4.47 21.34
CA ASP A 88 -12.03 -3.19 21.82
C ASP A 88 -10.54 -3.27 22.17
N SER A 89 -10.05 -4.44 22.62
CA SER A 89 -8.64 -4.72 22.88
C SER A 89 -7.81 -4.68 21.61
N PHE A 90 -8.34 -5.21 20.51
CA PHE A 90 -7.65 -5.20 19.22
C PHE A 90 -7.62 -3.79 18.64
N PHE A 91 -8.73 -3.05 18.68
CA PHE A 91 -8.71 -1.64 18.30
C PHE A 91 -7.65 -0.85 19.08
N LYS A 92 -7.57 -1.06 20.40
CA LYS A 92 -6.57 -0.39 21.22
C LYS A 92 -5.15 -0.69 20.74
N ARG A 93 -4.86 -1.96 20.41
CA ARG A 93 -3.55 -2.35 19.88
C ARG A 93 -3.25 -1.68 18.54
N VAL A 94 -4.21 -1.66 17.63
CA VAL A 94 -4.06 -0.99 16.33
C VAL A 94 -3.86 0.52 16.50
N ASP A 95 -4.59 1.16 17.43
CA ASP A 95 -4.40 2.58 17.78
C ASP A 95 -2.98 2.87 18.25
N GLU A 96 -2.41 2.01 19.10
CA GLU A 96 -1.02 2.15 19.58
C GLU A 96 -0.03 2.14 18.40
N VAL A 97 -0.23 1.21 17.48
CA VAL A 97 0.63 1.06 16.30
C VAL A 97 0.50 2.25 15.34
N ILE A 98 -0.72 2.66 15.00
CA ILE A 98 -0.97 3.83 14.14
C ILE A 98 -0.39 5.10 14.76
N ASN A 99 -0.68 5.35 16.03
CA ASN A 99 -0.20 6.54 16.73
C ASN A 99 1.34 6.53 16.87
N GLY A 100 1.94 5.36 17.07
CA GLY A 100 3.39 5.19 17.10
C GLY A 100 4.07 5.68 15.82
N ALA A 101 3.52 5.33 14.65
CA ALA A 101 4.00 5.76 13.35
C ALA A 101 3.74 7.27 13.11
N LEU A 102 2.49 7.70 13.31
CA LEU A 102 2.08 9.10 13.08
C LEU A 102 2.87 10.10 13.92
N LYS A 103 3.16 9.77 15.18
CA LYS A 103 3.99 10.62 16.08
C LYS A 103 5.38 10.93 15.52
N ARG A 104 5.90 10.03 14.69
CA ARG A 104 7.23 10.16 14.06
C ARG A 104 7.17 10.78 12.66
N GLY A 105 5.98 11.25 12.26
CA GLY A 105 5.78 11.85 10.94
C GLY A 105 5.86 10.84 9.80
N LEU A 106 5.58 9.56 10.08
CA LEU A 106 5.32 8.56 9.05
C LEU A 106 3.84 8.62 8.67
N ALA A 107 3.53 8.59 7.39
CA ALA A 107 2.18 8.28 6.96
C ALA A 107 1.89 6.79 7.20
N VAL A 108 0.61 6.44 7.31
CA VAL A 108 0.21 5.07 7.65
C VAL A 108 -0.84 4.59 6.65
N VAL A 109 -0.65 3.39 6.12
CA VAL A 109 -1.67 2.66 5.36
C VAL A 109 -2.15 1.50 6.22
N ILE A 110 -3.44 1.43 6.49
CA ILE A 110 -4.10 0.27 7.11
C ILE A 110 -5.05 -0.38 6.11
N ASN A 111 -5.25 -1.68 6.24
CA ASN A 111 -6.12 -2.43 5.35
C ASN A 111 -6.94 -3.50 6.09
N ILE A 112 -7.85 -4.16 5.38
CA ILE A 112 -8.31 -5.49 5.73
C ILE A 112 -7.44 -6.48 4.97
N HIS A 113 -6.62 -7.26 5.74
CA HIS A 113 -5.72 -8.28 5.20
C HIS A 113 -6.32 -9.68 5.46
N HIS A 114 -5.84 -10.71 4.82
CA HIS A 114 -6.19 -12.12 5.05
C HIS A 114 -7.64 -12.37 5.55
N TYR A 115 -8.62 -12.11 4.71
CA TYR A 115 -10.01 -12.44 4.97
C TYR A 115 -10.45 -13.57 4.02
N GLU A 116 -9.88 -14.76 4.25
CA GLU A 116 -10.02 -15.91 3.36
C GLU A 116 -11.47 -16.38 3.19
N GLU A 117 -12.29 -16.24 4.25
CA GLU A 117 -13.70 -16.57 4.19
C GLU A 117 -14.44 -15.70 3.16
N LEU A 118 -14.10 -14.41 3.06
CA LEU A 118 -14.62 -13.51 2.04
C LEU A 118 -14.16 -13.90 0.63
N MET A 119 -12.91 -14.36 0.48
CA MET A 119 -12.39 -14.82 -0.81
C MET A 119 -13.08 -16.10 -1.28
N ASN A 120 -13.44 -16.97 -0.34
CA ASN A 120 -14.12 -18.24 -0.61
C ASN A 120 -15.63 -18.11 -0.81
N ASP A 121 -16.30 -17.28 -0.01
CA ASP A 121 -17.74 -17.01 -0.10
C ASP A 121 -18.04 -15.52 0.05
N PRO A 122 -17.90 -14.74 -1.03
CA PRO A 122 -18.15 -13.30 -1.01
C PRO A 122 -19.57 -12.91 -0.59
N GLU A 123 -20.56 -13.69 -0.98
CA GLU A 123 -21.97 -13.38 -0.69
C GLU A 123 -22.29 -13.54 0.80
N GLU A 124 -21.80 -14.60 1.43
CA GLU A 124 -22.02 -14.83 2.87
C GLU A 124 -21.28 -13.79 3.73
N HIS A 125 -20.07 -13.41 3.31
CA HIS A 125 -19.20 -12.53 4.11
C HIS A 125 -19.30 -11.04 3.78
N LYS A 126 -20.08 -10.65 2.78
CA LYS A 126 -20.28 -9.26 2.36
C LYS A 126 -20.73 -8.35 3.49
N GLU A 127 -21.83 -8.73 4.18
CA GLU A 127 -22.38 -7.90 5.27
C GLU A 127 -21.35 -7.69 6.38
N ARG A 128 -20.62 -8.73 6.73
CA ARG A 128 -19.57 -8.66 7.74
C ARG A 128 -18.43 -7.75 7.31
N PHE A 129 -17.97 -7.86 6.07
CA PHE A 129 -16.93 -6.98 5.51
C PHE A 129 -17.34 -5.51 5.56
N LEU A 130 -18.57 -5.19 5.17
CA LEU A 130 -19.10 -3.83 5.22
C LEU A 130 -19.23 -3.32 6.68
N ALA A 131 -19.65 -4.19 7.61
CA ALA A 131 -19.72 -3.86 9.04
C ALA A 131 -18.33 -3.62 9.65
N LEU A 132 -17.29 -4.33 9.22
CA LEU A 132 -15.91 -4.05 9.63
C LEU A 132 -15.48 -2.66 9.16
N TRP A 133 -15.67 -2.34 7.87
CA TRP A 133 -15.34 -1.01 7.36
C TRP A 133 -16.11 0.11 8.03
N LYS A 134 -17.39 -0.12 8.37
CA LYS A 134 -18.17 0.86 9.11
C LYS A 134 -17.52 1.21 10.45
N GLN A 135 -17.05 0.21 11.19
CA GLN A 135 -16.40 0.39 12.49
C GLN A 135 -15.01 1.02 12.35
N ILE A 136 -14.22 0.58 11.36
CA ILE A 136 -12.88 1.12 11.09
C ILE A 136 -12.99 2.60 10.70
N ALA A 137 -13.86 2.94 9.75
CA ALA A 137 -14.06 4.31 9.32
C ALA A 137 -14.54 5.23 10.45
N ASP A 138 -15.49 4.76 11.28
CA ASP A 138 -15.98 5.54 12.42
C ASP A 138 -14.91 5.77 13.48
N ARG A 139 -14.06 4.75 13.75
CA ARG A 139 -12.93 4.85 14.68
C ARG A 139 -11.91 5.88 14.26
N TYR A 140 -11.59 5.93 12.98
CA TYR A 140 -10.44 6.70 12.47
C TYR A 140 -10.79 7.97 11.72
N LYS A 141 -12.07 8.33 11.56
CA LYS A 141 -12.53 9.52 10.81
C LYS A 141 -11.89 10.84 11.29
N ASP A 142 -11.52 10.93 12.57
CA ASP A 142 -10.91 12.13 13.14
C ASP A 142 -9.37 12.11 13.14
N TYR A 143 -8.76 11.02 12.68
CA TYR A 143 -7.31 10.93 12.52
C TYR A 143 -6.78 11.85 11.43
N PRO A 144 -5.47 12.17 11.43
CA PRO A 144 -4.84 12.97 10.37
C PRO A 144 -5.00 12.32 8.98
N GLU A 145 -5.09 13.14 7.96
CA GLU A 145 -5.20 12.67 6.56
C GLU A 145 -3.95 11.92 6.05
N THR A 146 -2.90 11.83 6.84
CA THR A 146 -1.73 10.96 6.61
C THR A 146 -1.99 9.50 6.99
N LEU A 147 -3.20 9.18 7.48
CA LEU A 147 -3.73 7.82 7.55
C LEU A 147 -4.50 7.52 6.26
N PHE A 148 -4.24 6.39 5.64
CA PHE A 148 -4.84 5.93 4.38
C PHE A 148 -5.58 4.62 4.60
N PHE A 149 -6.71 4.42 3.91
CA PHE A 149 -7.53 3.22 4.02
C PHE A 149 -7.41 2.38 2.76
N GLU A 150 -6.69 1.28 2.82
CA GLU A 150 -6.66 0.29 1.75
C GLU A 150 -7.79 -0.72 1.95
N ILE A 151 -8.69 -0.80 0.97
CA ILE A 151 -10.01 -1.41 1.18
C ILE A 151 -9.91 -2.92 1.44
N LEU A 152 -9.11 -3.65 0.68
CA LEU A 152 -8.92 -5.09 0.84
C LEU A 152 -7.58 -5.49 0.21
N ASN A 153 -6.81 -6.29 0.94
CA ASN A 153 -5.61 -6.93 0.41
C ASN A 153 -5.98 -8.02 -0.58
N GLU A 154 -5.41 -7.96 -1.77
CA GLU A 154 -5.37 -9.04 -2.75
C GLU A 154 -6.69 -9.81 -2.97
N PRO A 155 -7.78 -9.18 -3.41
CA PRO A 155 -9.01 -9.89 -3.74
C PRO A 155 -8.74 -11.03 -4.74
N HIS A 156 -9.19 -12.24 -4.44
CA HIS A 156 -8.93 -13.43 -5.26
C HIS A 156 -9.98 -14.53 -5.09
N GLY A 157 -9.75 -15.68 -5.68
CA GLY A 157 -10.63 -16.86 -5.53
C GLY A 157 -12.02 -16.63 -6.11
N ASN A 158 -13.05 -16.88 -5.32
CA ASN A 158 -14.44 -16.67 -5.72
C ASN A 158 -14.86 -15.19 -5.70
N LEU A 159 -14.02 -14.31 -5.12
CA LEU A 159 -14.15 -12.85 -5.23
C LEU A 159 -13.54 -12.40 -6.57
N THR A 160 -14.23 -12.74 -7.67
CA THR A 160 -13.82 -12.42 -9.04
C THR A 160 -13.71 -10.90 -9.26
N PRO A 161 -13.06 -10.42 -10.35
CA PRO A 161 -13.00 -9.00 -10.64
C PRO A 161 -14.38 -8.32 -10.69
N GLU A 162 -15.39 -8.99 -11.19
CA GLU A 162 -16.76 -8.46 -11.26
C GLU A 162 -17.36 -8.29 -9.88
N LYS A 163 -17.32 -9.35 -9.05
CA LYS A 163 -17.80 -9.31 -7.66
C LYS A 163 -17.01 -8.32 -6.82
N TRP A 164 -15.69 -8.24 -7.03
CA TRP A 164 -14.86 -7.25 -6.35
C TRP A 164 -15.30 -5.82 -6.68
N ASN A 165 -15.57 -5.50 -7.95
CA ASN A 165 -16.04 -4.18 -8.33
C ASN A 165 -17.38 -3.80 -7.65
N GLU A 166 -18.31 -4.75 -7.50
CA GLU A 166 -19.59 -4.55 -6.82
C GLU A 166 -19.38 -4.31 -5.32
N LEU A 167 -18.64 -5.20 -4.67
CA LEU A 167 -18.33 -5.10 -3.25
C LEU A 167 -17.52 -3.82 -2.91
N LEU A 168 -16.57 -3.47 -3.76
CA LEU A 168 -15.78 -2.24 -3.66
C LEU A 168 -16.67 -1.00 -3.64
N GLU A 169 -17.63 -0.91 -4.57
CA GLU A 169 -18.54 0.24 -4.61
C GLU A 169 -19.39 0.34 -3.35
N GLU A 170 -19.87 -0.79 -2.80
CA GLU A 170 -20.62 -0.82 -1.54
C GLU A 170 -19.73 -0.41 -0.36
N ALA A 171 -18.51 -0.93 -0.27
CA ALA A 171 -17.55 -0.55 0.78
C ALA A 171 -17.23 0.95 0.75
N LEU A 172 -16.99 1.50 -0.43
CA LEU A 172 -16.74 2.92 -0.61
C LEU A 172 -17.95 3.77 -0.16
N LYS A 173 -19.19 3.36 -0.47
CA LYS A 173 -20.40 4.04 0.01
C LYS A 173 -20.48 4.03 1.54
N VAL A 174 -20.18 2.90 2.17
CA VAL A 174 -20.14 2.78 3.64
C VAL A 174 -19.10 3.72 4.22
N ILE A 175 -17.86 3.66 3.73
CA ILE A 175 -16.78 4.53 4.22
C ILE A 175 -17.15 6.00 4.03
N ARG A 176 -17.62 6.41 2.85
CA ARG A 176 -17.93 7.81 2.53
C ARG A 176 -19.17 8.35 3.24
N SER A 177 -20.04 7.48 3.75
CA SER A 177 -21.13 7.90 4.63
C SER A 177 -20.62 8.41 6.00
N ILE A 178 -19.40 8.03 6.39
CA ILE A 178 -18.78 8.32 7.69
C ILE A 178 -17.59 9.25 7.53
N ASP A 179 -16.69 8.91 6.63
CA ASP A 179 -15.42 9.59 6.38
C ASP A 179 -15.32 10.10 4.95
N LYS A 180 -15.19 11.42 4.81
CA LYS A 180 -15.10 12.08 3.49
C LYS A 180 -13.69 12.58 3.16
N LYS A 181 -12.74 12.47 4.11
CA LYS A 181 -11.43 13.10 3.98
C LYS A 181 -10.28 12.14 3.72
N HIS A 182 -10.29 10.93 4.34
CA HIS A 182 -9.18 10.01 4.13
C HIS A 182 -9.13 9.49 2.70
N THR A 183 -7.92 9.43 2.18
CA THR A 183 -7.68 8.83 0.86
C THR A 183 -7.84 7.32 0.97
N VAL A 184 -8.62 6.75 0.03
CA VAL A 184 -8.75 5.29 -0.08
C VAL A 184 -7.73 4.75 -1.06
N ILE A 185 -7.25 3.54 -0.79
CA ILE A 185 -6.37 2.78 -1.66
C ILE A 185 -7.13 1.55 -2.13
N ILE A 186 -7.15 1.33 -3.44
CA ILE A 186 -7.98 0.32 -4.09
C ILE A 186 -7.09 -0.65 -4.84
N GLY A 187 -7.07 -1.89 -4.41
CA GLY A 187 -6.35 -2.98 -5.07
C GLY A 187 -7.11 -3.60 -6.23
N THR A 188 -6.38 -4.25 -7.11
CA THR A 188 -6.94 -5.09 -8.17
C THR A 188 -7.30 -6.47 -7.63
N ALA A 189 -8.22 -7.16 -8.28
CA ALA A 189 -8.45 -8.59 -8.06
C ALA A 189 -7.27 -9.43 -8.58
N GLU A 190 -7.44 -10.76 -8.55
CA GLU A 190 -6.40 -11.69 -9.01
C GLU A 190 -5.06 -11.46 -8.26
N TRP A 191 -5.12 -11.46 -6.91
CA TRP A 191 -3.97 -11.26 -6.01
C TRP A 191 -3.29 -9.89 -6.13
N GLY A 192 -4.05 -8.84 -6.36
CA GLY A 192 -3.48 -7.49 -6.55
C GLY A 192 -2.67 -7.34 -7.84
N GLY A 193 -2.81 -8.30 -8.75
CA GLY A 193 -1.97 -8.42 -9.94
C GLY A 193 -2.31 -7.43 -11.04
N ILE A 194 -1.36 -7.27 -11.96
CA ILE A 194 -1.47 -6.40 -13.15
C ILE A 194 -2.56 -6.91 -14.11
N SER A 195 -2.74 -8.23 -14.19
CA SER A 195 -3.71 -8.88 -15.09
C SER A 195 -5.15 -8.42 -14.90
N ALA A 196 -5.51 -8.06 -13.66
CA ALA A 196 -6.85 -7.58 -13.33
C ALA A 196 -7.03 -6.04 -13.44
N LEU A 197 -5.97 -5.31 -13.78
CA LEU A 197 -6.01 -3.84 -13.78
C LEU A 197 -7.03 -3.27 -14.79
N GLU A 198 -7.13 -3.86 -15.99
CA GLU A 198 -8.14 -3.42 -16.97
C GLU A 198 -9.57 -3.76 -16.57
N LYS A 199 -9.75 -4.75 -15.70
CA LYS A 199 -11.07 -5.15 -15.19
C LYS A 199 -11.53 -4.28 -14.01
N LEU A 200 -10.63 -3.55 -13.36
CA LEU A 200 -10.94 -2.70 -12.21
C LEU A 200 -11.87 -1.55 -12.60
N ARG A 201 -12.90 -1.34 -11.80
CA ARG A 201 -13.89 -0.26 -11.98
C ARG A 201 -13.96 0.60 -10.72
N VAL A 202 -13.16 1.65 -10.68
CA VAL A 202 -13.26 2.66 -9.62
C VAL A 202 -14.47 3.56 -9.93
N PRO A 203 -15.44 3.70 -9.01
CA PRO A 203 -16.60 4.55 -9.23
C PRO A 203 -16.20 5.99 -9.57
N LYS A 204 -16.87 6.58 -10.57
CA LYS A 204 -16.54 7.94 -11.05
C LYS A 204 -16.73 9.04 -9.99
N TRP A 205 -17.60 8.78 -9.02
CA TRP A 205 -17.85 9.72 -7.92
C TRP A 205 -16.73 9.71 -6.87
N GLU A 206 -15.98 8.61 -6.74
CA GLU A 206 -14.83 8.55 -5.84
C GLU A 206 -13.63 9.27 -6.48
N LYS A 207 -13.27 10.42 -5.93
CA LYS A 207 -12.20 11.27 -6.45
C LYS A 207 -10.91 11.16 -5.65
N ASN A 208 -11.00 10.77 -4.38
CA ASN A 208 -9.88 10.69 -3.47
C ASN A 208 -9.36 9.24 -3.34
N ALA A 209 -8.98 8.65 -4.47
CA ALA A 209 -8.55 7.25 -4.53
C ALA A 209 -7.22 7.08 -5.27
N ILE A 210 -6.35 6.28 -4.68
CA ILE A 210 -5.09 5.76 -5.24
C ILE A 210 -5.35 4.31 -5.65
N VAL A 211 -4.76 3.83 -6.74
CA VAL A 211 -4.85 2.42 -7.14
C VAL A 211 -3.54 1.72 -6.76
N THR A 212 -3.67 0.61 -6.07
CA THR A 212 -2.52 -0.23 -5.70
C THR A 212 -2.46 -1.49 -6.55
N ILE A 213 -1.23 -1.88 -6.85
CA ILE A 213 -0.87 -3.18 -7.39
C ILE A 213 0.17 -3.82 -6.49
N HIS A 214 0.25 -5.14 -6.49
CA HIS A 214 1.34 -5.90 -5.91
C HIS A 214 2.23 -6.42 -7.04
N TYR A 215 3.54 -6.23 -6.89
CA TYR A 215 4.48 -6.55 -7.95
C TYR A 215 5.54 -7.53 -7.49
N TYR A 216 5.39 -8.77 -7.94
CA TYR A 216 6.32 -9.85 -7.61
C TYR A 216 6.88 -10.56 -8.86
N ASN A 217 6.69 -9.98 -10.05
CA ASN A 217 7.20 -10.58 -11.28
C ASN A 217 8.73 -10.44 -11.43
N PRO A 218 9.41 -11.47 -11.92
CA PRO A 218 8.87 -12.81 -12.19
C PRO A 218 8.69 -13.60 -10.88
N PHE A 219 7.50 -14.15 -10.65
CA PHE A 219 7.10 -14.80 -9.39
C PHE A 219 8.04 -15.95 -8.99
N GLU A 220 8.54 -16.70 -9.96
CA GLU A 220 9.48 -17.79 -9.75
C GLU A 220 10.86 -17.31 -9.25
N PHE A 221 11.20 -16.04 -9.46
CA PHE A 221 12.39 -15.44 -8.86
C PHE A 221 12.08 -14.96 -7.44
N THR A 222 11.03 -14.17 -7.28
CA THR A 222 10.72 -13.51 -6.00
C THR A 222 10.27 -14.49 -4.91
N HIS A 223 9.67 -15.62 -5.30
CA HIS A 223 9.14 -16.63 -4.37
C HIS A 223 9.86 -17.98 -4.46
N GLN A 224 11.07 -18.03 -5.06
CA GLN A 224 11.83 -19.27 -5.12
C GLN A 224 12.07 -19.86 -3.74
N GLY A 225 11.66 -21.14 -3.58
CA GLY A 225 11.79 -21.89 -2.34
C GLY A 225 10.95 -21.38 -1.17
N ALA A 226 9.93 -20.53 -1.41
CA ALA A 226 9.00 -20.08 -0.39
C ALA A 226 8.13 -21.25 0.09
N GLU A 227 8.15 -21.54 1.39
CA GLU A 227 7.56 -22.74 1.99
C GLU A 227 6.03 -22.80 1.83
N TRP A 228 5.37 -21.67 1.67
CA TRP A 228 3.92 -21.53 1.46
C TRP A 228 3.49 -21.61 -0.01
N VAL A 229 4.46 -21.68 -0.94
CA VAL A 229 4.19 -21.75 -2.38
C VAL A 229 4.52 -23.18 -2.89
N PRO A 230 3.52 -24.01 -3.17
CA PRO A 230 3.75 -25.36 -3.65
C PRO A 230 4.61 -25.40 -4.92
N GLY A 231 5.67 -26.20 -4.93
CA GLY A 231 6.55 -26.37 -6.09
C GLY A 231 7.63 -25.29 -6.25
N SER A 232 7.68 -24.31 -5.36
CA SER A 232 8.66 -23.22 -5.41
C SER A 232 10.11 -23.66 -5.25
N GLU A 233 10.34 -24.84 -4.67
CA GLU A 233 11.67 -25.45 -4.54
C GLU A 233 12.33 -25.73 -5.90
N LYS A 234 11.55 -25.90 -6.96
CA LYS A 234 12.04 -26.08 -8.34
C LYS A 234 12.64 -24.82 -8.94
N TRP A 235 12.35 -23.67 -8.37
CA TRP A 235 12.82 -22.38 -8.83
C TRP A 235 14.12 -21.94 -8.14
N LEU A 236 14.59 -22.69 -7.13
CA LEU A 236 15.80 -22.35 -6.38
C LEU A 236 17.02 -22.17 -7.31
N GLY A 237 17.73 -21.08 -7.11
CA GLY A 237 18.89 -20.70 -7.93
C GLY A 237 18.55 -19.84 -9.16
N ARG A 238 17.26 -19.51 -9.39
CA ARG A 238 16.89 -18.53 -10.42
C ARG A 238 17.50 -17.18 -10.08
N LYS A 239 18.26 -16.64 -11.03
CA LYS A 239 18.85 -15.30 -10.94
C LYS A 239 18.01 -14.27 -11.68
N TRP A 240 18.26 -13.01 -11.37
CA TRP A 240 17.64 -11.87 -12.03
C TRP A 240 18.69 -10.81 -12.42
N GLY A 241 18.48 -10.10 -13.51
CA GLY A 241 19.28 -8.94 -13.92
C GLY A 241 19.76 -9.00 -15.36
N SER A 242 19.28 -9.95 -16.17
CA SER A 242 19.52 -9.95 -17.60
C SER A 242 18.79 -8.76 -18.29
N PRO A 243 19.22 -8.34 -19.50
CA PRO A 243 18.49 -7.33 -20.28
C PRO A 243 17.02 -7.70 -20.53
N ASP A 244 16.72 -8.99 -20.72
CA ASP A 244 15.36 -9.46 -20.93
C ASP A 244 14.52 -9.35 -19.65
N ASP A 245 15.08 -9.66 -18.47
CA ASP A 245 14.39 -9.45 -17.18
C ASP A 245 14.01 -7.99 -16.99
N GLN A 246 14.94 -7.07 -17.26
CA GLN A 246 14.71 -5.63 -17.13
C GLN A 246 13.66 -5.15 -18.13
N LYS A 247 13.71 -5.64 -19.36
CA LYS A 247 12.75 -5.29 -20.42
C LYS A 247 11.31 -5.68 -19.99
N HIS A 248 11.11 -6.87 -19.43
CA HIS A 248 9.79 -7.29 -18.94
C HIS A 248 9.23 -6.34 -17.88
N VAL A 249 10.03 -5.92 -16.90
CA VAL A 249 9.58 -4.95 -15.90
C VAL A 249 9.17 -3.63 -16.57
N ILE A 250 9.95 -3.14 -17.53
CA ILE A 250 9.64 -1.89 -18.26
C ILE A 250 8.33 -2.03 -19.04
N GLU A 251 8.11 -3.14 -19.73
CA GLU A 251 6.88 -3.40 -20.52
C GLU A 251 5.64 -3.43 -19.60
N GLU A 252 5.71 -4.13 -18.48
CA GLU A 252 4.63 -4.18 -17.49
C GLU A 252 4.36 -2.81 -16.86
N PHE A 253 5.41 -2.06 -16.52
CA PHE A 253 5.24 -0.73 -15.93
C PHE A 253 4.72 0.30 -16.95
N ASN A 254 5.08 0.19 -18.22
CA ASN A 254 4.49 1.00 -19.28
C ASN A 254 2.98 0.73 -19.41
N PHE A 255 2.56 -0.54 -19.36
CA PHE A 255 1.15 -0.91 -19.37
C PHE A 255 0.39 -0.28 -18.18
N ILE A 256 0.95 -0.37 -16.97
CA ILE A 256 0.35 0.25 -15.77
C ILE A 256 0.29 1.77 -15.92
N GLU A 257 1.33 2.39 -16.44
CA GLU A 257 1.39 3.85 -16.66
C GLU A 257 0.34 4.32 -17.66
N GLU A 258 0.15 3.61 -18.77
CA GLU A 258 -0.89 3.88 -19.74
C GLU A 258 -2.29 3.78 -19.11
N TRP A 259 -2.53 2.74 -18.31
CA TRP A 259 -3.77 2.60 -17.58
C TRP A 259 -3.99 3.76 -16.60
N SER A 260 -2.97 4.13 -15.84
CA SER A 260 -2.99 5.24 -14.88
C SER A 260 -3.37 6.58 -15.57
N LYS A 261 -2.71 6.90 -16.68
CA LYS A 261 -2.97 8.10 -17.47
C LYS A 261 -4.41 8.11 -18.02
N LYS A 262 -4.86 6.99 -18.59
CA LYS A 262 -6.22 6.82 -19.15
C LYS A 262 -7.30 7.01 -18.10
N ASN A 263 -7.10 6.44 -16.91
CA ASN A 263 -8.08 6.44 -15.83
C ASN A 263 -7.91 7.63 -14.87
N LYS A 264 -6.85 8.42 -15.01
CA LYS A 264 -6.48 9.55 -14.14
C LYS A 264 -6.43 9.12 -12.66
N ARG A 265 -5.69 8.03 -12.39
CA ARG A 265 -5.48 7.50 -11.05
C ARG A 265 -4.00 7.32 -10.78
N PRO A 266 -3.48 7.83 -9.65
CA PRO A 266 -2.10 7.55 -9.26
C PRO A 266 -1.91 6.08 -8.90
N ILE A 267 -0.70 5.59 -9.04
CA ILE A 267 -0.32 4.22 -8.74
C ILE A 267 0.51 4.17 -7.45
N TYR A 268 0.22 3.19 -6.66
CA TYR A 268 0.97 2.77 -5.49
C TYR A 268 1.35 1.29 -5.64
N ILE A 269 2.63 0.95 -5.54
CA ILE A 269 3.06 -0.44 -5.46
C ILE A 269 3.00 -0.83 -3.98
N GLY A 270 1.86 -1.39 -3.53
CA GLY A 270 1.61 -1.68 -2.11
C GLY A 270 2.49 -2.78 -1.54
N GLU A 271 2.91 -3.71 -2.41
CA GLU A 271 3.84 -4.76 -2.07
C GLU A 271 4.76 -5.09 -3.24
N PHE A 272 6.03 -5.26 -2.96
CA PHE A 272 7.04 -5.86 -3.83
C PHE A 272 8.22 -6.32 -2.97
N GLY A 273 8.88 -7.38 -3.37
CA GLY A 273 10.02 -7.92 -2.63
C GLY A 273 10.50 -9.24 -3.21
N ALA A 274 11.65 -9.71 -2.78
CA ALA A 274 12.16 -11.03 -3.15
C ALA A 274 12.56 -11.81 -1.90
N TYR A 275 12.05 -13.05 -1.80
CA TYR A 275 12.24 -13.92 -0.66
C TYR A 275 13.71 -14.25 -0.42
N ARG A 276 14.11 -14.38 0.84
CA ARG A 276 15.50 -14.56 1.27
C ARG A 276 16.24 -15.76 0.68
N LYS A 277 15.53 -16.72 0.06
CA LYS A 277 16.14 -17.85 -0.62
C LYS A 277 16.66 -17.52 -2.03
N ALA A 278 16.25 -16.38 -2.60
CA ALA A 278 16.91 -15.83 -3.76
C ALA A 278 18.30 -15.28 -3.37
N ASP A 279 19.27 -15.36 -4.27
CA ASP A 279 20.61 -14.83 -3.98
C ASP A 279 20.58 -13.31 -3.79
N LEU A 280 21.42 -12.83 -2.88
CA LEU A 280 21.41 -11.43 -2.45
C LEU A 280 21.69 -10.46 -3.61
N GLU A 281 22.62 -10.80 -4.50
CA GLU A 281 22.99 -9.94 -5.64
C GLU A 281 21.78 -9.72 -6.57
N SER A 282 21.05 -10.80 -6.92
CA SER A 282 19.85 -10.69 -7.74
C SER A 282 18.72 -9.96 -7.01
N ARG A 283 18.57 -10.15 -5.68
CA ARG A 283 17.61 -9.40 -4.86
C ARG A 283 17.88 -7.90 -4.91
N ILE A 284 19.14 -7.50 -4.74
CA ILE A 284 19.56 -6.09 -4.79
C ILE A 284 19.25 -5.49 -6.17
N LYS A 285 19.68 -6.17 -7.25
CA LYS A 285 19.45 -5.72 -8.62
C LYS A 285 17.96 -5.55 -8.91
N TRP A 286 17.14 -6.55 -8.58
CA TRP A 286 15.71 -6.52 -8.82
C TRP A 286 15.03 -5.41 -8.01
N THR A 287 15.32 -5.31 -6.71
CA THR A 287 14.74 -4.31 -5.82
C THR A 287 15.08 -2.89 -6.30
N SER A 288 16.35 -2.62 -6.58
CA SER A 288 16.80 -1.31 -7.09
C SER A 288 16.10 -0.98 -8.41
N PHE A 289 16.03 -1.92 -9.35
CA PHE A 289 15.42 -1.69 -10.65
C PHE A 289 13.93 -1.37 -10.55
N VAL A 290 13.16 -2.15 -9.78
CA VAL A 290 11.74 -1.92 -9.55
C VAL A 290 11.49 -0.55 -8.91
N VAL A 291 12.25 -0.21 -7.88
CA VAL A 291 12.15 1.09 -7.19
C VAL A 291 12.42 2.25 -8.16
N ARG A 292 13.53 2.21 -8.90
CA ARG A 292 13.88 3.32 -9.82
C ARG A 292 12.86 3.47 -10.95
N GLU A 293 12.37 2.38 -11.51
CA GLU A 293 11.33 2.44 -12.53
C GLU A 293 9.99 2.93 -12.00
N ALA A 294 9.64 2.64 -10.75
CA ALA A 294 8.47 3.20 -10.09
C ALA A 294 8.61 4.71 -9.82
N GLU A 295 9.73 5.14 -9.23
CA GLU A 295 10.04 6.54 -8.93
C GLU A 295 10.12 7.42 -10.18
N LYS A 296 10.70 6.91 -11.27
CA LYS A 296 10.75 7.58 -12.57
C LYS A 296 9.36 7.93 -13.12
N ARG A 297 8.34 7.13 -12.75
CA ARG A 297 6.94 7.36 -13.12
C ARG A 297 6.14 8.15 -12.07
N GLY A 298 6.80 8.59 -11.00
CA GLY A 298 6.16 9.30 -9.89
C GLY A 298 5.23 8.44 -9.04
N TRP A 299 5.48 7.13 -8.99
CA TRP A 299 4.71 6.20 -8.18
C TRP A 299 5.29 6.10 -6.77
N SER A 300 4.41 5.95 -5.79
CA SER A 300 4.80 5.55 -4.43
C SER A 300 4.86 4.03 -4.32
N TRP A 301 5.56 3.55 -3.29
CA TRP A 301 5.75 2.12 -3.10
C TRP A 301 5.99 1.75 -1.63
N ALA A 302 5.69 0.49 -1.25
CA ALA A 302 6.06 -0.11 0.03
C ALA A 302 6.70 -1.48 -0.18
N TYR A 303 7.93 -1.63 0.28
CA TYR A 303 8.67 -2.89 0.22
C TYR A 303 8.06 -3.95 1.13
N TRP A 304 7.88 -5.15 0.64
CA TRP A 304 7.53 -6.31 1.43
C TRP A 304 8.79 -7.10 1.78
N GLU A 305 9.31 -7.12 3.01
CA GLU A 305 8.78 -6.42 4.20
C GLU A 305 9.95 -6.05 5.15
N PHE A 306 9.64 -5.55 6.36
CA PHE A 306 10.62 -4.97 7.26
C PHE A 306 11.60 -6.00 7.83
N CYS A 307 11.13 -7.09 8.50
CA CYS A 307 12.01 -7.89 9.35
C CYS A 307 11.70 -9.40 9.43
N SER A 308 11.04 -9.97 8.41
CA SER A 308 10.75 -11.40 8.33
C SER A 308 11.38 -12.05 7.08
N GLY A 309 10.64 -12.87 6.33
CA GLY A 309 11.18 -13.70 5.23
C GLY A 309 11.75 -12.94 4.04
N PHE A 310 11.23 -11.75 3.75
CA PHE A 310 11.73 -10.82 2.73
C PHE A 310 12.59 -9.72 3.35
N GLY A 311 12.74 -9.72 4.64
CA GLY A 311 13.20 -8.64 5.50
C GLY A 311 14.48 -7.94 5.05
N VAL A 312 14.47 -6.63 5.28
CA VAL A 312 15.62 -5.75 5.06
C VAL A 312 16.29 -5.35 6.39
N TYR A 313 15.65 -5.60 7.52
CA TYR A 313 16.16 -5.35 8.86
C TYR A 313 16.22 -6.64 9.69
N ASP A 314 17.33 -6.85 10.41
CA ASP A 314 17.48 -7.95 11.35
C ASP A 314 17.18 -7.45 12.78
N PRO A 315 16.03 -7.82 13.36
CA PRO A 315 15.63 -7.33 14.68
C PRO A 315 16.46 -7.94 15.83
N LEU A 316 17.13 -9.08 15.61
CA LEU A 316 18.00 -9.70 16.62
C LEU A 316 19.36 -9.01 16.69
N ARG A 317 19.92 -8.68 15.53
CA ARG A 317 21.19 -7.96 15.44
C ARG A 317 21.02 -6.44 15.48
N LYS A 318 19.78 -5.96 15.40
CA LYS A 318 19.42 -4.53 15.31
C LYS A 318 20.16 -3.81 14.19
N GLN A 319 20.20 -4.40 13.02
CA GLN A 319 20.91 -3.84 11.87
C GLN A 319 20.17 -4.05 10.55
N TRP A 320 20.32 -3.07 9.66
CA TRP A 320 19.86 -3.16 8.30
C TRP A 320 20.78 -4.07 7.45
N ASN A 321 20.20 -4.79 6.50
CA ASN A 321 20.93 -5.24 5.33
C ASN A 321 21.26 -3.99 4.50
N LYS A 322 22.49 -3.52 4.58
CA LYS A 322 22.91 -2.23 4.01
C LYS A 322 22.70 -2.19 2.50
N ASP A 323 23.01 -3.26 1.81
CA ASP A 323 22.93 -3.30 0.34
C ASP A 323 21.48 -3.29 -0.14
N LEU A 324 20.56 -4.00 0.56
CA LEU A 324 19.13 -3.93 0.26
C LEU A 324 18.52 -2.59 0.66
N LEU A 325 18.96 -2.00 1.76
CA LEU A 325 18.51 -0.65 2.15
C LEU A 325 18.97 0.38 1.11
N GLU A 326 20.21 0.30 0.65
CA GLU A 326 20.73 1.17 -0.42
C GLU A 326 19.94 0.98 -1.72
N ALA A 327 19.58 -0.26 -2.08
CA ALA A 327 18.73 -0.54 -3.23
C ALA A 327 17.35 0.13 -3.13
N LEU A 328 16.81 0.28 -1.92
CA LEU A 328 15.52 0.92 -1.66
C LEU A 328 15.63 2.45 -1.61
N ILE A 329 16.57 2.98 -0.84
CA ILE A 329 16.62 4.40 -0.45
C ILE A 329 17.71 5.17 -1.18
N GLY A 330 18.84 4.51 -1.52
CA GLY A 330 19.95 5.13 -2.23
C GLY A 330 19.53 5.51 -3.66
N GLY A 331 19.57 6.75 -4.04
CA GLY A 331 19.15 7.19 -5.38
C GLY A 331 19.87 8.42 -5.91
N ASP A 332 20.56 9.14 -5.04
CA ASP A 332 21.17 10.41 -5.41
C ASP A 332 22.68 10.32 -5.73
N SER A 333 23.28 9.12 -5.61
CA SER A 333 24.73 8.94 -5.74
C SER A 333 25.22 8.32 -7.07
N ILE A 334 24.34 7.89 -7.97
CA ILE A 334 24.74 7.20 -9.22
C ILE A 334 24.93 8.15 -10.42
N GLU A 335 24.44 9.39 -10.37
CA GLU A 335 24.64 10.37 -11.46
C GLU A 335 25.94 11.17 -11.38
N SER A 336 26.66 11.16 -10.23
CA SER A 336 27.88 11.97 -10.07
C SER A 336 29.18 11.34 -10.55
N GLU A 337 29.18 10.05 -10.93
CA GLU A 337 30.40 9.37 -11.41
C GLU A 337 30.52 9.22 -12.96
N LYS A 338 29.54 9.70 -13.72
CA LYS A 338 29.61 9.61 -15.19
C LYS A 338 30.05 10.86 -15.92
N ASP A 339 30.27 11.95 -15.22
CA ASP A 339 30.76 13.22 -15.82
C ASP A 339 32.26 13.48 -15.60
N GLU A 340 33.05 12.52 -15.09
CA GLU A 340 34.50 12.62 -14.95
C GLU A 340 35.25 11.46 -15.66
N LEU A 341 34.94 11.18 -16.93
CA LEU A 341 35.86 10.41 -17.79
C LEU A 341 35.84 10.93 -19.22
#